data_09038fa68ce9dd0c4e22ec1e5bbe8856
#
_entry.id   09038fa68ce9dd0c4e22ec1e5bbe8856
#
_cell.length_a   1.000
_cell.length_b   1.000
_cell.length_c   1.000
_cell.angle_alpha   90.00
_cell.angle_beta   90.00
_cell.angle_gamma   90.00
#
_symmetry.space_group_name_H-M   'P 1'
#
loop_
_entity.id
_entity.type
_entity.pdbx_description
1 polymer ?
#
loop_
_entity_poly.entity_id
_entity_poly.type
_entity_poly.pdbx_seq_one_letter_code
_entity_poly.pdbx_strand_id
1 'polypeptide(L)'
;MKLRLGTRCVIGGLLALATQLVGAVEAGSSASHEPFAGVWQIDSPVFAVRTMAGEEPPLQNAAAQVYHRHIADRKQGDTSFDSATWCASVGIPRLMFIDSPFEIMIGPRHVAFMHEWNWWARVVYLKGALTSRAPARSRPAHSGHSSIDILPPIENVMTLGPVGLSRGEWVGNVLVVTTDHLIDTTLIDSAGLPHSDALKLTEKLRLRGPDVLEDRIRFEDPQTFTRPWETVVTYHRKPGQRIHEDVCLDRIKAGEPAVKE
;
A
#
# COMPACT_ATOMS: atom_id res chain seq x y z
N MET A 1 -88.71 20.03 -39.67
CA MET A 1 -87.50 19.30 -39.75
C MET A 1 -86.54 19.94 -38.73
N LYS A 2 -86.50 19.39 -37.49
CA LYS A 2 -85.79 20.01 -36.35
C LYS A 2 -84.67 19.03 -35.92
N LEU A 3 -83.45 19.47 -36.08
CA LEU A 3 -82.26 18.73 -35.62
C LEU A 3 -82.01 19.15 -34.19
N ARG A 4 -81.90 18.15 -33.31
CA ARG A 4 -81.46 18.36 -31.90
C ARG A 4 -80.00 18.07 -31.77
N LEU A 5 -79.29 19.03 -31.28
CA LEU A 5 -77.84 18.92 -30.90
C LEU A 5 -77.78 18.38 -29.46
N GLY A 6 -77.11 17.30 -29.29
CA GLY A 6 -76.84 16.70 -27.95
C GLY A 6 -75.44 17.05 -27.48
N THR A 7 -75.37 17.74 -26.33
CA THR A 7 -74.11 18.08 -25.65
C THR A 7 -73.54 16.87 -24.87
N ARG A 8 -72.34 16.42 -25.21
CA ARG A 8 -71.59 15.42 -24.42
C ARG A 8 -70.59 16.16 -23.54
N CYS A 9 -70.75 16.02 -22.24
CA CYS A 9 -69.78 16.43 -21.22
C CYS A 9 -68.60 15.47 -21.20
N VAL A 10 -67.40 15.97 -21.42
CA VAL A 10 -66.16 15.20 -21.28
C VAL A 10 -65.52 15.59 -19.95
N ILE A 11 -65.51 14.63 -19.02
CA ILE A 11 -64.78 14.74 -17.73
C ILE A 11 -63.34 14.37 -18.01
N GLY A 12 -62.47 15.41 -17.96
CA GLY A 12 -61.03 15.23 -18.07
C GLY A 12 -60.44 14.79 -16.73
N GLY A 13 -60.00 13.53 -16.67
CA GLY A 13 -59.20 13.06 -15.53
C GLY A 13 -57.72 13.50 -15.65
N LEU A 14 -57.26 14.34 -14.71
CA LEU A 14 -55.83 14.59 -14.57
C LEU A 14 -55.14 13.39 -13.96
N LEU A 15 -54.30 12.69 -14.74
CA LEU A 15 -53.33 11.74 -14.24
C LEU A 15 -52.11 12.51 -13.78
N ALA A 16 -51.88 12.61 -12.47
CA ALA A 16 -50.62 13.10 -11.89
C ALA A 16 -49.54 12.00 -12.03
N LEU A 17 -48.58 12.19 -12.93
CA LEU A 17 -47.35 11.40 -12.97
C LEU A 17 -46.46 11.82 -11.82
N ALA A 18 -46.38 11.00 -10.79
CA ALA A 18 -45.35 11.12 -9.75
C ALA A 18 -44.03 10.53 -10.31
N THR A 19 -43.11 11.38 -10.77
CA THR A 19 -41.74 11.01 -11.09
C THR A 19 -40.99 10.77 -9.80
N GLN A 20 -40.76 9.49 -9.47
CA GLN A 20 -39.82 9.09 -8.41
C GLN A 20 -38.40 9.37 -8.92
N LEU A 21 -37.75 10.38 -8.36
CA LEU A 21 -36.29 10.56 -8.44
C LEU A 21 -35.65 9.42 -7.64
N VAL A 22 -35.29 8.35 -8.32
CA VAL A 22 -34.37 7.35 -7.80
C VAL A 22 -33.00 8.04 -7.75
N GLY A 23 -32.58 8.44 -6.56
CA GLY A 23 -31.25 8.93 -6.32
C GLY A 23 -30.26 7.86 -6.70
N ALA A 24 -29.48 8.08 -7.76
CA ALA A 24 -28.33 7.26 -8.06
C ALA A 24 -27.35 7.43 -6.89
N VAL A 25 -27.22 6.39 -6.09
CA VAL A 25 -26.08 6.26 -5.18
C VAL A 25 -24.86 6.17 -6.08
N GLU A 26 -24.06 7.24 -6.09
CA GLU A 26 -22.77 7.25 -6.76
C GLU A 26 -21.96 6.08 -6.20
N ALA A 27 -21.82 5.02 -7.01
CA ALA A 27 -20.85 3.97 -6.77
C ALA A 27 -19.47 4.63 -6.90
N GLY A 28 -18.89 5.00 -5.72
CA GLY A 28 -17.67 5.78 -5.65
C GLY A 28 -16.53 5.13 -6.41
N SER A 29 -16.03 5.85 -7.34
CA SER A 29 -14.65 6.06 -7.82
C SER A 29 -13.63 4.89 -7.90
N SER A 30 -13.93 3.64 -7.62
CA SER A 30 -12.96 2.54 -7.75
C SER A 30 -12.57 2.25 -9.21
N ALA A 31 -13.47 2.48 -10.15
CA ALA A 31 -13.22 2.27 -11.59
C ALA A 31 -12.17 3.22 -12.17
N SER A 32 -11.99 4.42 -11.60
CA SER A 32 -11.01 5.41 -12.08
C SER A 32 -9.56 5.09 -11.70
N HIS A 33 -9.32 4.18 -10.75
CA HIS A 33 -7.98 3.81 -10.26
C HIS A 33 -7.53 2.43 -10.71
N GLU A 34 -8.39 1.69 -11.41
CA GLU A 34 -8.10 0.38 -11.98
C GLU A 34 -6.77 0.31 -12.77
N PRO A 35 -6.35 1.39 -13.47
CA PRO A 35 -5.06 1.40 -14.15
C PRO A 35 -3.83 1.17 -13.26
N PHE A 36 -3.93 1.31 -11.94
CA PHE A 36 -2.85 0.95 -11.01
C PHE A 36 -2.75 -0.55 -10.77
N ALA A 37 -3.84 -1.31 -10.95
CA ALA A 37 -3.88 -2.74 -10.72
C ALA A 37 -2.96 -3.50 -11.67
N GLY A 38 -2.42 -4.62 -11.20
CA GLY A 38 -1.56 -5.52 -11.96
C GLY A 38 -0.16 -5.65 -11.39
N VAL A 39 0.71 -6.36 -12.12
CA VAL A 39 2.07 -6.68 -11.68
C VAL A 39 3.04 -5.59 -12.10
N TRP A 40 3.89 -5.22 -11.16
CA TRP A 40 4.91 -4.18 -11.29
C TRP A 40 6.25 -4.71 -10.80
N GLN A 41 7.32 -4.19 -11.36
CA GLN A 41 8.68 -4.49 -10.93
C GLN A 41 9.51 -3.21 -11.00
N ILE A 42 10.42 -3.05 -10.04
CA ILE A 42 11.35 -1.92 -10.03
C ILE A 42 12.17 -1.89 -11.32
N ASP A 43 12.40 -0.70 -11.84
CA ASP A 43 13.20 -0.50 -13.05
C ASP A 43 14.65 -0.95 -12.84
N SER A 44 15.22 -0.50 -11.74
CA SER A 44 16.57 -0.90 -11.29
C SER A 44 16.56 -1.02 -9.78
N PRO A 45 16.97 -2.15 -9.21
CA PRO A 45 17.11 -2.31 -7.77
C PRO A 45 17.97 -1.21 -7.16
N VAL A 46 17.59 -0.74 -5.99
CA VAL A 46 18.30 0.36 -5.31
C VAL A 46 19.06 -0.21 -4.12
N PHE A 47 20.34 -0.44 -4.31
CA PHE A 47 21.22 -0.94 -3.24
C PHE A 47 21.37 0.09 -2.10
N ALA A 48 21.66 1.34 -2.44
CA ALA A 48 21.81 2.46 -1.49
C ALA A 48 20.90 3.61 -1.91
N VAL A 49 19.90 3.91 -1.08
CA VAL A 49 18.95 4.98 -1.38
C VAL A 49 19.64 6.34 -1.28
N ARG A 50 19.32 7.21 -2.22
CA ARG A 50 19.86 8.58 -2.30
C ARG A 50 18.72 9.60 -2.26
N THR A 51 19.02 10.81 -1.84
CA THR A 51 18.09 11.93 -1.92
C THR A 51 17.78 12.27 -3.39
N MET A 52 16.77 13.10 -3.62
CA MET A 52 16.45 13.63 -4.96
C MET A 52 17.64 14.33 -5.65
N ALA A 53 18.61 14.82 -4.88
CA ALA A 53 19.85 15.43 -5.40
C ALA A 53 20.96 14.39 -5.65
N GLY A 54 20.73 13.09 -5.41
CA GLY A 54 21.73 12.04 -5.54
C GLY A 54 22.69 11.93 -4.35
N GLU A 55 22.44 12.69 -3.29
CA GLU A 55 23.28 12.75 -2.09
C GLU A 55 22.91 11.64 -1.08
N GLU A 56 23.81 11.35 -0.16
CA GLU A 56 23.51 10.53 1.01
C GLU A 56 22.39 11.20 1.85
N PRO A 57 21.47 10.40 2.43
CA PRO A 57 20.47 10.94 3.34
C PRO A 57 21.08 11.79 4.48
N PRO A 58 20.38 12.83 4.95
CA PRO A 58 20.90 13.75 5.96
C PRO A 58 20.89 13.13 7.37
N LEU A 59 21.80 12.20 7.61
CA LEU A 59 21.87 11.39 8.83
C LEU A 59 22.29 12.20 10.06
N GLN A 60 21.74 11.83 11.22
CA GLN A 60 22.32 12.16 12.53
C GLN A 60 23.69 11.46 12.68
N ASN A 61 24.59 12.03 13.45
CA ASN A 61 25.96 11.49 13.59
C ASN A 61 26.01 10.02 14.01
N ALA A 62 25.16 9.61 14.95
CA ALA A 62 25.09 8.22 15.40
C ALA A 62 24.61 7.28 14.29
N ALA A 63 23.57 7.67 13.56
CA ALA A 63 23.04 6.90 12.44
C ALA A 63 24.03 6.81 11.28
N ALA A 64 24.75 7.89 10.98
CA ALA A 64 25.83 7.90 9.98
C ALA A 64 26.94 6.90 10.33
N GLN A 65 27.37 6.85 11.59
CA GLN A 65 28.38 5.88 12.03
C GLN A 65 27.89 4.44 11.86
N VAL A 66 26.63 4.15 12.18
CA VAL A 66 26.03 2.81 11.98
C VAL A 66 25.98 2.48 10.48
N TYR A 67 25.46 3.38 9.67
CA TYR A 67 25.32 3.17 8.22
C TYR A 67 26.68 2.93 7.53
N HIS A 68 27.69 3.78 7.83
CA HIS A 68 29.01 3.61 7.25
C HIS A 68 29.70 2.35 7.72
N ARG A 69 29.44 1.88 8.94
CA ARG A 69 29.90 0.57 9.42
C ARG A 69 29.26 -0.57 8.63
N HIS A 70 27.94 -0.57 8.46
CA HIS A 70 27.24 -1.57 7.67
C HIS A 70 27.77 -1.67 6.23
N ILE A 71 28.06 -0.51 5.60
CA ILE A 71 28.68 -0.47 4.27
C ILE A 71 30.09 -1.10 4.30
N ALA A 72 30.88 -0.83 5.33
CA ALA A 72 32.24 -1.40 5.48
C ALA A 72 32.19 -2.91 5.74
N ASP A 73 31.31 -3.37 6.62
CA ASP A 73 31.12 -4.77 6.96
C ASP A 73 30.69 -5.56 5.74
N ARG A 74 29.70 -5.06 4.98
CA ARG A 74 29.23 -5.70 3.74
C ARG A 74 30.33 -5.81 2.67
N LYS A 75 31.23 -4.80 2.55
CA LYS A 75 32.39 -4.90 1.66
C LYS A 75 33.37 -6.00 2.05
N GLN A 76 33.36 -6.41 3.31
CA GLN A 76 34.16 -7.52 3.83
C GLN A 76 33.40 -8.87 3.81
N GLY A 77 32.16 -8.87 3.30
CA GLY A 77 31.29 -10.05 3.25
C GLY A 77 30.53 -10.31 4.56
N ASP A 78 30.63 -9.43 5.56
CA ASP A 78 29.83 -9.52 6.77
C ASP A 78 28.48 -8.84 6.59
N THR A 79 27.41 -9.64 6.65
CA THR A 79 26.02 -9.22 6.55
C THR A 79 25.23 -9.53 7.82
N SER A 80 25.91 -9.79 8.94
CA SER A 80 25.29 -10.17 10.21
C SER A 80 24.34 -9.12 10.79
N PHE A 81 24.53 -7.85 10.42
CA PHE A 81 23.62 -6.75 10.78
C PHE A 81 22.28 -6.77 10.04
N ASP A 82 22.18 -7.52 8.94
CA ASP A 82 21.03 -7.54 8.06
C ASP A 82 20.15 -8.77 8.28
N SER A 83 19.05 -8.58 8.99
CA SER A 83 18.12 -9.66 9.33
C SER A 83 17.50 -10.35 8.11
N ALA A 84 17.45 -9.68 6.96
CA ALA A 84 16.93 -10.26 5.72
C ALA A 84 17.79 -11.42 5.21
N THR A 85 19.09 -11.44 5.53
CA THR A 85 19.99 -12.56 5.18
C THR A 85 19.65 -13.86 5.90
N TRP A 86 18.87 -13.79 6.97
CA TRP A 86 18.32 -14.92 7.74
C TRP A 86 16.84 -15.18 7.40
N CYS A 87 16.35 -14.64 6.29
CA CYS A 87 14.95 -14.70 5.88
C CYS A 87 13.96 -14.06 6.88
N ALA A 88 14.41 -13.20 7.76
CA ALA A 88 13.50 -12.27 8.45
C ALA A 88 12.95 -11.24 7.47
N SER A 89 11.87 -10.57 7.83
CA SER A 89 11.27 -9.56 6.94
C SER A 89 12.27 -8.46 6.59
N VAL A 90 12.36 -8.11 5.32
CA VAL A 90 13.11 -6.92 4.87
C VAL A 90 12.44 -5.62 5.32
N GLY A 91 11.12 -5.66 5.61
CA GLY A 91 10.34 -4.50 6.01
C GLY A 91 10.06 -3.50 4.89
N ILE A 92 9.21 -2.53 5.25
CA ILE A 92 9.02 -1.31 4.47
C ILE A 92 9.94 -0.24 5.11
N PRO A 93 10.70 0.54 4.32
CA PRO A 93 10.59 0.72 2.86
C PRO A 93 11.47 -0.20 1.99
N ARG A 94 12.40 -1.00 2.57
CA ARG A 94 13.37 -1.77 1.77
C ARG A 94 12.70 -2.68 0.73
N LEU A 95 11.56 -3.29 1.06
CA LEU A 95 10.80 -4.13 0.13
C LEU A 95 10.41 -3.41 -1.17
N MET A 96 10.41 -2.07 -1.16
CA MET A 96 10.10 -1.22 -2.30
C MET A 96 11.30 -1.00 -3.23
N PHE A 97 12.52 -1.35 -2.79
CA PHE A 97 13.78 -1.08 -3.49
C PHE A 97 14.49 -2.33 -4.01
N ILE A 98 14.06 -3.52 -3.61
CA ILE A 98 14.65 -4.79 -4.04
C ILE A 98 14.07 -5.26 -5.38
N ASP A 99 14.80 -6.14 -6.07
CA ASP A 99 14.33 -6.77 -7.31
C ASP A 99 13.31 -7.88 -7.03
N SER A 100 12.14 -7.48 -6.62
CA SER A 100 11.00 -8.38 -6.36
C SER A 100 9.75 -7.81 -7.01
N PRO A 101 9.14 -8.53 -7.98
CA PRO A 101 7.84 -8.14 -8.52
C PRO A 101 6.79 -8.07 -7.42
N PHE A 102 5.81 -7.20 -7.62
CA PHE A 102 4.64 -7.11 -6.75
C PHE A 102 3.37 -6.85 -7.54
N GLU A 103 2.25 -7.31 -7.04
CA GLU A 103 0.94 -7.07 -7.61
C GLU A 103 0.18 -6.02 -6.81
N ILE A 104 -0.36 -5.02 -7.50
CA ILE A 104 -1.29 -4.04 -6.91
C ILE A 104 -2.71 -4.52 -7.15
N MET A 105 -3.46 -4.67 -6.06
CA MET A 105 -4.89 -5.02 -6.06
C MET A 105 -5.68 -3.86 -5.48
N ILE A 106 -6.68 -3.39 -6.23
CA ILE A 106 -7.52 -2.26 -5.84
C ILE A 106 -8.83 -2.78 -5.29
N GLY A 107 -9.11 -2.46 -4.04
CA GLY A 107 -10.39 -2.73 -3.40
C GLY A 107 -11.12 -1.43 -3.02
N PRO A 108 -12.40 -1.51 -2.65
CA PRO A 108 -13.21 -0.33 -2.35
C PRO A 108 -12.76 0.41 -1.07
N ARG A 109 -12.05 -0.26 -0.18
CA ARG A 109 -11.60 0.29 1.10
C ARG A 109 -10.11 0.09 1.37
N HIS A 110 -9.38 -0.56 0.48
CA HIS A 110 -7.95 -0.80 0.62
C HIS A 110 -7.29 -0.96 -0.74
N VAL A 111 -5.99 -0.69 -0.75
CA VAL A 111 -5.09 -1.08 -1.83
C VAL A 111 -4.10 -2.07 -1.23
N ALA A 112 -3.93 -3.23 -1.84
CA ALA A 112 -2.97 -4.22 -1.38
C ALA A 112 -1.80 -4.32 -2.37
N PHE A 113 -0.59 -4.39 -1.81
CA PHE A 113 0.65 -4.68 -2.52
C PHE A 113 1.09 -6.07 -2.08
N MET A 114 1.01 -7.04 -2.98
CA MET A 114 1.44 -8.40 -2.74
C MET A 114 2.80 -8.59 -3.40
N HIS A 115 3.85 -8.74 -2.61
CA HIS A 115 5.21 -8.94 -3.08
C HIS A 115 5.51 -10.42 -3.30
N GLU A 116 6.25 -10.73 -4.36
CA GLU A 116 6.68 -12.09 -4.67
C GLU A 116 7.63 -12.64 -3.59
N TRP A 117 8.53 -11.80 -3.09
CA TRP A 117 9.47 -12.19 -2.05
C TRP A 117 8.74 -12.58 -0.74
N ASN A 118 8.82 -13.84 -0.37
CA ASN A 118 8.18 -14.42 0.83
C ASN A 118 6.68 -14.13 0.98
N TRP A 119 5.96 -13.83 -0.11
CA TRP A 119 4.53 -13.49 -0.09
C TRP A 119 4.16 -12.36 0.87
N TRP A 120 5.04 -11.38 1.04
CA TRP A 120 4.73 -10.25 1.90
C TRP A 120 3.61 -9.41 1.33
N ALA A 121 2.58 -9.22 2.14
CA ALA A 121 1.46 -8.34 1.81
C ALA A 121 1.55 -7.04 2.62
N ARG A 122 1.45 -5.91 1.92
CA ARG A 122 1.24 -4.60 2.52
C ARG A 122 -0.17 -4.12 2.17
N VAL A 123 -0.97 -3.81 3.18
CA VAL A 123 -2.34 -3.31 2.99
C VAL A 123 -2.39 -1.83 3.35
N VAL A 124 -2.78 -1.01 2.39
CA VAL A 124 -3.06 0.41 2.58
C VAL A 124 -4.56 0.59 2.80
N TYR A 125 -4.94 1.00 4.00
CA TYR A 125 -6.32 1.27 4.36
C TYR A 125 -6.73 2.64 3.85
N LEU A 126 -7.69 2.69 2.94
CA LEU A 126 -8.19 3.94 2.38
C LEU A 126 -9.03 4.72 3.41
N LYS A 127 -9.08 6.02 3.25
CA LYS A 127 -9.81 6.93 4.14
C LYS A 127 -11.22 6.44 4.41
N GLY A 128 -11.60 6.34 5.67
CA GLY A 128 -12.88 5.78 6.12
C GLY A 128 -12.92 4.25 6.27
N ALA A 129 -11.91 3.51 5.79
CA ALA A 129 -11.89 2.06 5.90
C ALA A 129 -11.79 1.57 7.35
N LEU A 130 -10.97 2.24 8.16
CA LEU A 130 -10.74 1.89 9.57
C LEU A 130 -11.88 2.31 10.50
N THR A 131 -12.73 3.25 10.07
CA THR A 131 -13.85 3.76 10.86
C THR A 131 -15.16 3.02 10.64
N SER A 132 -15.29 2.26 9.55
CA SER A 132 -16.51 1.53 9.27
C SER A 132 -16.52 0.21 10.06
N ARG A 133 -17.15 0.24 11.21
CA ARG A 133 -17.67 -0.97 11.85
C ARG A 133 -18.51 -1.68 10.78
N ALA A 134 -18.09 -2.84 10.31
CA ALA A 134 -18.95 -3.66 9.46
C ALA A 134 -20.30 -3.78 10.18
N PRO A 135 -21.45 -3.52 9.52
CA PRO A 135 -22.73 -3.74 10.17
C PRO A 135 -22.71 -5.18 10.65
N ALA A 136 -22.88 -5.36 11.96
CA ALA A 136 -23.04 -6.69 12.54
C ALA A 136 -24.17 -7.35 11.78
N ARG A 137 -23.86 -8.27 10.86
CA ARG A 137 -24.86 -9.12 10.25
C ARG A 137 -25.45 -9.90 11.42
N SER A 138 -26.65 -9.58 11.80
CA SER A 138 -27.44 -10.38 12.73
C SER A 138 -27.58 -11.77 12.14
N ARG A 139 -26.63 -12.65 12.45
CA ARG A 139 -26.78 -14.08 12.20
C ARG A 139 -27.81 -14.56 13.20
N PRO A 140 -28.81 -15.34 12.78
CA PRO A 140 -29.69 -16.01 13.72
C PRO A 140 -28.80 -16.84 14.66
N ALA A 141 -29.07 -16.73 15.97
CA ALA A 141 -28.36 -17.46 17.00
C ALA A 141 -28.52 -18.96 16.77
N HIS A 142 -27.50 -19.58 16.18
CA HIS A 142 -27.31 -21.02 16.26
C HIS A 142 -26.40 -21.25 17.47
N SER A 143 -26.99 -21.85 18.47
CA SER A 143 -26.37 -22.33 19.68
C SER A 143 -25.18 -23.24 19.39
N GLY A 144 -24.03 -22.87 19.92
CA GLY A 144 -22.89 -23.77 20.10
C GLY A 144 -21.69 -23.47 19.20
N HIS A 145 -20.63 -23.06 19.86
CA HIS A 145 -19.22 -22.92 19.50
C HIS A 145 -18.75 -21.57 18.99
N SER A 146 -18.07 -20.94 19.92
CA SER A 146 -16.85 -20.13 19.78
C SER A 146 -16.87 -18.92 18.86
N SER A 147 -17.16 -17.87 19.49
CA SER A 147 -16.80 -16.47 19.29
C SER A 147 -15.42 -16.25 18.63
N ILE A 148 -15.41 -16.14 17.31
CA ILE A 148 -14.32 -15.44 16.58
C ILE A 148 -14.80 -14.01 16.25
N ASP A 149 -15.60 -13.42 17.10
CA ASP A 149 -16.13 -12.07 16.91
C ASP A 149 -15.40 -11.00 17.75
N ILE A 150 -14.19 -11.28 18.19
CA ILE A 150 -13.40 -10.31 18.93
C ILE A 150 -12.04 -10.15 18.26
N LEU A 151 -12.04 -9.69 17.02
CA LEU A 151 -10.94 -8.85 16.61
C LEU A 151 -11.24 -7.45 17.14
N PRO A 152 -10.44 -6.95 18.10
CA PRO A 152 -10.57 -5.58 18.56
C PRO A 152 -10.47 -4.65 17.33
N PRO A 153 -11.03 -3.43 17.38
CA PRO A 153 -10.80 -2.44 16.34
C PRO A 153 -9.31 -2.40 16.03
N ILE A 154 -8.93 -2.39 14.76
CA ILE A 154 -7.52 -2.43 14.30
C ILE A 154 -6.66 -1.37 15.00
N GLU A 155 -7.25 -0.26 15.36
CA GLU A 155 -6.68 0.83 16.20
C GLU A 155 -6.15 0.35 17.58
N ASN A 156 -6.65 -0.77 18.11
CA ASN A 156 -6.22 -1.34 19.39
C ASN A 156 -5.23 -2.52 19.25
N VAL A 157 -4.92 -2.95 18.01
CA VAL A 157 -3.97 -4.03 17.71
C VAL A 157 -2.68 -3.47 17.08
N MET A 158 -2.43 -2.18 17.27
CA MET A 158 -1.28 -1.50 16.65
C MET A 158 0.02 -1.84 17.38
N THR A 159 0.50 -3.04 17.17
CA THR A 159 1.90 -3.38 17.45
C THR A 159 2.79 -2.90 16.30
N LEU A 160 3.99 -2.46 16.64
CA LEU A 160 5.03 -2.22 15.65
C LEU A 160 5.24 -3.47 14.79
N GLY A 161 5.43 -3.30 13.50
CA GLY A 161 5.62 -4.40 12.56
C GLY A 161 6.56 -4.04 11.41
N PRO A 162 7.10 -5.04 10.70
CA PRO A 162 8.05 -4.79 9.61
C PRO A 162 7.44 -4.04 8.42
N VAL A 163 6.14 -4.14 8.22
CA VAL A 163 5.44 -3.41 7.13
C VAL A 163 4.67 -2.19 7.64
N GLY A 164 4.64 -1.99 8.97
CA GLY A 164 3.96 -0.87 9.62
C GLY A 164 2.45 -0.84 9.37
N LEU A 165 1.85 0.31 9.64
CA LEU A 165 0.45 0.60 9.35
C LEU A 165 0.35 1.65 8.25
N SER A 166 -0.18 1.26 7.10
CA SER A 166 -0.34 2.14 5.94
C SER A 166 -1.78 2.64 5.82
N ARG A 167 -1.95 3.95 5.74
CA ARG A 167 -3.22 4.64 5.48
C ARG A 167 -3.10 5.43 4.20
N GLY A 168 -4.14 5.44 3.38
CA GLY A 168 -4.09 6.12 2.09
C GLY A 168 -5.36 6.86 1.73
N GLU A 169 -5.20 7.76 0.79
CA GLU A 169 -6.32 8.42 0.12
C GLU A 169 -5.98 8.70 -1.34
N TRP A 170 -6.99 8.70 -2.18
CA TRP A 170 -6.87 9.14 -3.55
C TRP A 170 -7.05 10.65 -3.64
N VAL A 171 -6.03 11.33 -4.17
CA VAL A 171 -6.08 12.76 -4.48
C VAL A 171 -6.02 12.91 -6.01
N GLY A 172 -7.19 12.98 -6.63
CA GLY A 172 -7.29 12.82 -8.08
C GLY A 172 -6.80 11.42 -8.51
N ASN A 173 -5.79 11.38 -9.37
CA ASN A 173 -5.16 10.15 -9.85
C ASN A 173 -3.85 9.81 -9.13
N VAL A 174 -3.60 10.36 -7.95
CA VAL A 174 -2.44 10.07 -7.11
C VAL A 174 -2.90 9.34 -5.85
N LEU A 175 -2.30 8.18 -5.57
CA LEU A 175 -2.47 7.51 -4.28
C LEU A 175 -1.45 8.11 -3.30
N VAL A 176 -1.94 8.81 -2.28
CA VAL A 176 -1.11 9.32 -1.18
C VAL A 176 -1.19 8.33 -0.04
N VAL A 177 -0.05 7.81 0.40
CA VAL A 177 0.04 6.82 1.49
C VAL A 177 0.91 7.37 2.61
N THR A 178 0.46 7.23 3.84
CA THR A 178 1.27 7.45 5.04
C THR A 178 1.46 6.13 5.77
N THR A 179 2.71 5.79 6.11
CA THR A 179 3.06 4.58 6.87
C THR A 179 3.83 4.96 8.13
N ASP A 180 3.41 4.40 9.24
CA ASP A 180 4.02 4.53 10.56
C ASP A 180 3.99 3.17 11.30
N HIS A 181 4.34 3.11 12.59
CA HIS A 181 4.36 1.88 13.40
C HIS A 181 5.31 0.81 12.84
N LEU A 182 6.43 1.24 12.29
CA LEU A 182 7.50 0.37 11.80
C LEU A 182 8.41 -0.05 12.96
N ILE A 183 8.86 -1.32 12.97
CA ILE A 183 9.89 -1.79 13.90
C ILE A 183 11.27 -1.31 13.45
N ASP A 184 12.13 -0.99 14.40
CA ASP A 184 13.49 -0.47 14.17
C ASP A 184 14.54 -1.54 13.80
N THR A 185 14.11 -2.81 13.75
CA THR A 185 15.00 -3.94 13.40
C THR A 185 15.10 -4.19 11.90
N THR A 186 14.38 -3.41 11.08
CA THR A 186 14.49 -3.44 9.62
C THR A 186 15.41 -2.32 9.12
N LEU A 187 15.78 -2.39 7.86
CA LEU A 187 16.65 -1.41 7.21
C LEU A 187 15.89 -0.69 6.09
N ILE A 188 16.30 0.52 5.77
CA ILE A 188 15.69 1.29 4.67
C ILE A 188 16.15 0.74 3.31
N ASP A 189 17.41 0.34 3.20
CA ASP A 189 18.02 -0.14 1.95
C ASP A 189 18.95 -1.33 2.17
N SER A 190 19.43 -1.88 1.07
CA SER A 190 20.33 -3.02 1.07
C SER A 190 21.75 -2.67 1.49
N ALA A 191 22.14 -1.39 1.47
CA ALA A 191 23.41 -0.95 2.00
C ALA A 191 23.45 -0.88 3.54
N GLY A 192 22.30 -1.02 4.19
CA GLY A 192 22.18 -1.07 5.64
C GLY A 192 21.82 0.25 6.29
N LEU A 193 21.10 1.13 5.60
CA LEU A 193 20.61 2.40 6.12
C LEU A 193 19.61 2.15 7.27
N PRO A 194 19.94 2.55 8.52
CA PRO A 194 19.05 2.30 9.65
C PRO A 194 17.88 3.27 9.69
N HIS A 195 16.90 2.93 10.51
CA HIS A 195 15.84 3.85 10.96
C HIS A 195 15.44 3.52 12.39
N SER A 196 14.66 4.40 13.02
CA SER A 196 14.05 4.16 14.31
C SER A 196 12.57 3.78 14.17
N ASP A 197 11.92 3.45 15.28
CA ASP A 197 10.47 3.22 15.35
C ASP A 197 9.64 4.51 15.17
N ALA A 198 10.31 5.68 15.20
CA ALA A 198 9.71 6.97 14.87
C ALA A 198 9.62 7.23 13.36
N LEU A 199 10.12 6.31 12.50
CA LEU A 199 10.06 6.49 11.06
C LEU A 199 8.61 6.61 10.57
N LYS A 200 8.39 7.67 9.82
CA LYS A 200 7.16 7.92 9.08
C LYS A 200 7.47 8.11 7.61
N LEU A 201 6.75 7.39 6.77
CA LEU A 201 6.83 7.52 5.32
C LEU A 201 5.59 8.24 4.80
N THR A 202 5.80 9.10 3.80
CA THR A 202 4.71 9.63 2.97
C THR A 202 5.05 9.35 1.51
N GLU A 203 4.22 8.56 0.85
CA GLU A 203 4.38 8.15 -0.54
C GLU A 203 3.35 8.84 -1.42
N LYS A 204 3.74 9.15 -2.65
CA LYS A 204 2.85 9.67 -3.69
C LYS A 204 3.04 8.83 -4.94
N LEU A 205 2.18 7.82 -5.08
CA LEU A 205 2.18 6.92 -6.23
C LEU A 205 1.34 7.52 -7.35
N ARG A 206 1.93 7.61 -8.54
CA ARG A 206 1.25 8.11 -9.74
C ARG A 206 1.70 7.38 -11.00
N LEU A 207 0.79 7.20 -11.93
CA LEU A 207 1.13 6.71 -13.26
C LEU A 207 1.71 7.85 -14.10
N ARG A 208 2.87 7.60 -14.73
CA ARG A 208 3.54 8.49 -15.71
C ARG A 208 3.20 8.10 -17.16
N GLY A 209 2.34 7.11 -17.31
CA GLY A 209 1.88 6.50 -18.53
C GLY A 209 1.22 5.17 -18.17
N PRO A 210 0.81 4.36 -19.14
CA PRO A 210 0.11 3.10 -18.86
C PRO A 210 1.01 2.07 -18.14
N ASP A 211 2.32 2.12 -18.34
CA ASP A 211 3.25 1.08 -17.93
C ASP A 211 4.37 1.58 -17.00
N VAL A 212 4.28 2.83 -16.52
CA VAL A 212 5.26 3.43 -15.61
C VAL A 212 4.57 3.96 -14.37
N LEU A 213 4.90 3.38 -13.23
CA LEU A 213 4.46 3.81 -11.90
C LEU A 213 5.64 4.51 -11.21
N GLU A 214 5.46 5.77 -10.85
CA GLU A 214 6.41 6.54 -10.06
C GLU A 214 5.90 6.62 -8.62
N ASP A 215 6.78 6.33 -7.68
CA ASP A 215 6.54 6.54 -6.26
C ASP A 215 7.56 7.53 -5.69
N ARG A 216 7.06 8.67 -5.23
CA ARG A 216 7.85 9.68 -4.53
C ARG A 216 7.69 9.47 -3.03
N ILE A 217 8.77 9.14 -2.37
CA ILE A 217 8.81 8.74 -0.96
C ILE A 217 9.50 9.82 -0.15
N ARG A 218 8.82 10.32 0.88
CA ARG A 218 9.34 11.23 1.89
C ARG A 218 9.57 10.46 3.18
N PHE A 219 10.74 10.65 3.76
CA PHE A 219 11.20 10.05 5.01
C PHE A 219 11.23 11.11 6.11
N GLU A 220 10.64 10.81 7.25
CA GLU A 220 10.63 11.63 8.45
C GLU A 220 10.94 10.73 9.64
N ASP A 221 12.13 10.90 10.21
CA ASP A 221 12.60 10.18 11.40
C ASP A 221 13.61 11.07 12.14
N PRO A 222 13.18 11.83 13.14
CA PRO A 222 14.04 12.78 13.82
C PRO A 222 15.15 12.13 14.66
N GLN A 223 15.06 10.83 14.96
CA GLN A 223 16.09 10.09 15.66
C GLN A 223 17.22 9.67 14.70
N THR A 224 16.90 9.47 13.43
CA THR A 224 17.86 9.01 12.40
C THR A 224 18.33 10.13 11.49
N PHE A 225 17.45 11.07 11.12
CA PHE A 225 17.75 12.14 10.16
C PHE A 225 17.71 13.52 10.79
N THR A 226 18.60 14.40 10.34
CA THR A 226 18.65 15.81 10.79
C THR A 226 17.50 16.65 10.22
N ARG A 227 16.89 16.21 9.13
CA ARG A 227 15.73 16.82 8.46
C ARG A 227 15.00 15.78 7.60
N PRO A 228 13.73 15.99 7.28
CA PRO A 228 13.03 15.17 6.29
C PRO A 228 13.71 15.25 4.92
N TRP A 229 13.64 14.15 4.17
CA TRP A 229 14.22 14.05 2.84
C TRP A 229 13.35 13.18 1.93
N GLU A 230 13.60 13.20 0.63
CA GLU A 230 12.79 12.49 -0.36
C GLU A 230 13.66 11.76 -1.37
N THR A 231 13.09 10.69 -1.91
CA THR A 231 13.60 9.95 -3.07
C THR A 231 12.46 9.61 -4.04
N VAL A 232 12.82 9.09 -5.19
CA VAL A 232 11.86 8.59 -6.19
C VAL A 232 12.30 7.20 -6.63
N VAL A 233 11.34 6.28 -6.72
CA VAL A 233 11.51 4.98 -7.34
C VAL A 233 10.51 4.82 -8.48
N THR A 234 10.93 4.10 -9.52
CA THR A 234 10.12 3.86 -10.71
C THR A 234 9.94 2.36 -10.90
N TYR A 235 8.72 1.97 -11.20
CA TYR A 235 8.36 0.58 -11.50
C TYR A 235 7.78 0.49 -12.91
N HIS A 236 8.08 -0.62 -13.59
CA HIS A 236 7.50 -0.94 -14.87
C HIS A 236 6.48 -2.05 -14.76
N ARG A 237 5.38 -1.88 -15.48
CA ARG A 237 4.34 -2.90 -15.58
C ARG A 237 4.88 -4.15 -16.26
N LYS A 238 4.43 -5.31 -15.78
CA LYS A 238 4.73 -6.62 -16.37
C LYS A 238 3.46 -7.24 -16.94
N PRO A 239 3.05 -6.88 -18.16
CA PRO A 239 1.80 -7.36 -18.75
C PRO A 239 1.82 -8.89 -18.90
N GLY A 240 0.72 -9.54 -18.47
CA GLY A 240 0.59 -10.99 -18.56
C GLY A 240 1.42 -11.79 -17.56
N GLN A 241 2.28 -11.14 -16.77
CA GLN A 241 3.00 -11.79 -15.69
C GLN A 241 2.08 -11.99 -14.48
N ARG A 242 2.33 -13.06 -13.72
CA ARG A 242 1.77 -13.30 -12.40
C ARG A 242 2.91 -13.35 -11.41
N ILE A 243 2.66 -12.94 -10.19
CA ILE A 243 3.61 -13.16 -9.11
C ILE A 243 3.65 -14.65 -8.75
N HIS A 244 4.82 -15.14 -8.35
CA HIS A 244 5.06 -16.51 -7.93
C HIS A 244 5.59 -16.49 -6.49
N GLU A 245 5.57 -17.64 -5.86
CA GLU A 245 6.17 -17.77 -4.55
C GLU A 245 7.71 -17.77 -4.68
N ASP A 246 8.37 -16.78 -4.10
CA ASP A 246 9.84 -16.68 -3.98
C ASP A 246 10.23 -16.83 -2.52
N VAL A 247 10.43 -18.09 -2.10
CA VAL A 247 10.73 -18.43 -0.70
C VAL A 247 12.21 -18.24 -0.41
N CYS A 248 12.53 -17.28 0.44
CA CYS A 248 13.90 -16.95 0.82
C CYS A 248 14.71 -18.18 1.30
N LEU A 249 14.11 -19.06 2.12
CA LEU A 249 14.79 -20.27 2.61
C LEU A 249 15.14 -21.24 1.48
N ASP A 250 14.31 -21.34 0.45
CA ASP A 250 14.59 -22.23 -0.69
C ASP A 250 15.69 -21.65 -1.57
N ARG A 251 15.76 -20.32 -1.70
CA ARG A 251 16.87 -19.62 -2.35
C ARG A 251 18.20 -19.91 -1.65
N ILE A 252 18.24 -19.78 -0.31
CA ILE A 252 19.45 -20.08 0.48
C ILE A 252 19.87 -21.55 0.29
N LYS A 253 18.94 -22.50 0.31
CA LYS A 253 19.21 -23.92 0.05
C LYS A 253 19.77 -24.16 -1.37
N ALA A 254 19.33 -23.35 -2.34
CA ALA A 254 19.84 -23.39 -3.71
C ALA A 254 21.19 -22.69 -3.89
N GLY A 255 21.74 -22.07 -2.83
CA GLY A 255 22.99 -21.29 -2.89
C GLY A 255 22.80 -19.89 -3.49
N GLU A 256 21.55 -19.42 -3.55
CA GLU A 256 21.21 -18.07 -4.03
C GLU A 256 21.17 -17.06 -2.86
N PRO A 257 21.33 -15.75 -3.14
CA PRO A 257 21.15 -14.72 -2.14
C PRO A 257 19.74 -14.74 -1.55
N ALA A 258 19.62 -14.47 -0.25
CA ALA A 258 18.33 -14.38 0.44
C ALA A 258 17.41 -13.31 -0.16
N VAL A 259 17.99 -12.20 -0.61
CA VAL A 259 17.32 -11.08 -1.25
C VAL A 259 17.96 -10.81 -2.60
N LYS A 260 17.16 -10.50 -3.61
CA LYS A 260 17.63 -9.99 -4.93
C LYS A 260 17.85 -8.48 -4.80
N GLU A 261 19.09 -8.06 -4.97
CA GLU A 261 19.51 -6.65 -4.81
C GLU A 261 20.03 -6.06 -6.14
#